data_fe2fdd1217e3c2b87e892810adedb587
#
_entry.id   fe2fdd1217e3c2b87e892810adedb587
#
_cell.length_a   1.000
_cell.length_b   1.000
_cell.length_c   1.000
_cell.angle_alpha   90.00
_cell.angle_beta   90.00
_cell.angle_gamma   90.00
#
_symmetry.space_group_name_H-M   'P 1'
#
loop_
_entity.id
_entity.type
_entity.pdbx_description
1 polymer ?
#
loop_
_entity_poly.entity_id
_entity_poly.type
_entity_poly.pdbx_seq_one_letter_code
_entity_poly.pdbx_strand_id
1 'polypeptide(L)'
;MSFKFHFRLGGYGPPTTSFSQSLKFIGDRLEAEFGDDVEVKYIWNIMDLGYRGEDILWLVEHGFLTVAYQSTSYLTDRVPELGFVDLPFLFQNNKSARSSMDGALGNYLSRKIEEQINYKVLGYFENGFRHISN
;
A
#
# COMPACT_ATOMS: atom_id res chain seq x y z
N MET A 1 16.52 26.78 1.86
CA MET A 1 15.47 26.48 2.83
C MET A 1 15.42 25.00 3.11
N SER A 2 15.45 24.58 4.34
CA SER A 2 15.35 23.15 4.68
C SER A 2 13.91 22.81 5.05
N PHE A 3 13.44 21.65 4.57
CA PHE A 3 12.13 21.13 4.93
C PHE A 3 12.21 20.43 6.30
N LYS A 4 11.14 20.53 7.07
CA LYS A 4 11.01 19.82 8.35
C LYS A 4 10.81 18.31 8.16
N PHE A 5 10.05 17.94 7.15
CA PHE A 5 9.69 16.57 6.89
C PHE A 5 9.91 16.21 5.42
N HIS A 6 10.44 15.03 5.20
CA HIS A 6 10.68 14.50 3.86
C HIS A 6 9.85 13.25 3.67
N PHE A 7 8.99 13.25 2.67
CA PHE A 7 8.15 12.11 2.32
C PHE A 7 8.59 11.55 0.97
N ARG A 8 8.87 10.26 0.93
CA ARG A 8 9.08 9.53 -0.33
C ARG A 8 7.95 8.54 -0.49
N LEU A 9 7.12 8.76 -1.49
CA LEU A 9 5.95 7.95 -1.77
C LEU A 9 6.25 7.08 -2.98
N GLY A 10 6.03 5.78 -2.86
CA GLY A 10 6.43 4.89 -3.93
C GLY A 10 5.60 3.62 -4.03
N GLY A 11 5.78 2.95 -5.14
CA GLY A 11 5.11 1.70 -5.46
C GLY A 11 5.85 1.00 -6.58
N TYR A 12 5.15 0.15 -7.31
CA TYR A 12 5.75 -0.63 -8.38
C TYR A 12 4.94 -0.53 -9.68
N GLY A 13 4.46 0.66 -9.98
CA GLY A 13 3.73 0.93 -11.22
C GLY A 13 3.95 2.35 -11.70
N PRO A 14 3.77 2.60 -13.00
CA PRO A 14 3.95 3.94 -13.57
C PRO A 14 2.95 4.95 -12.96
N PRO A 15 3.22 6.25 -13.14
CA PRO A 15 2.37 7.31 -12.53
C PRO A 15 0.92 7.28 -12.98
N THR A 16 0.63 6.62 -14.09
CA THR A 16 -0.72 6.55 -14.68
C THR A 16 -1.63 5.52 -14.02
N THR A 17 -1.09 4.63 -13.18
CA THR A 17 -1.92 3.61 -12.51
C THR A 17 -2.79 4.25 -11.42
N SER A 18 -3.92 3.64 -11.12
CA SER A 18 -4.82 4.11 -10.06
C SER A 18 -4.13 4.14 -8.70
N PHE A 19 -3.26 3.16 -8.43
CA PHE A 19 -2.51 3.11 -7.17
C PHE A 19 -1.50 4.26 -7.08
N SER A 20 -0.80 4.57 -8.15
CA SER A 20 0.11 5.72 -8.19
C SER A 20 -0.65 7.04 -8.06
N GLN A 21 -1.82 7.14 -8.68
CA GLN A 21 -2.67 8.33 -8.52
C GLN A 21 -3.15 8.50 -7.08
N SER A 22 -3.37 7.41 -6.36
CA SER A 22 -3.70 7.49 -4.93
C SER A 22 -2.54 8.04 -4.11
N LEU A 23 -1.31 7.67 -4.43
CA LEU A 23 -0.13 8.26 -3.80
C LEU A 23 -0.02 9.74 -4.11
N LYS A 24 -0.31 10.13 -5.36
CA LYS A 24 -0.31 11.54 -5.76
C LYS A 24 -1.32 12.34 -4.95
N PHE A 25 -2.53 11.77 -4.75
CA PHE A 25 -3.55 12.41 -3.92
C PHE A 25 -3.05 12.64 -2.49
N ILE A 26 -2.40 11.64 -1.89
CA ILE A 26 -1.83 11.76 -0.54
C ILE A 26 -0.77 12.86 -0.51
N GLY A 27 0.14 12.86 -1.47
CA GLY A 27 1.20 13.87 -1.55
C GLY A 27 0.66 15.28 -1.72
N ASP A 28 -0.34 15.47 -2.58
CA ASP A 28 -0.97 16.77 -2.79
C ASP A 28 -1.64 17.27 -1.50
N ARG A 29 -2.27 16.37 -0.74
CA ARG A 29 -2.86 16.73 0.55
C ARG A 29 -1.82 17.10 1.59
N LEU A 30 -0.69 16.41 1.61
CA LEU A 30 0.41 16.75 2.52
C LEU A 30 0.96 18.15 2.20
N GLU A 31 1.17 18.45 0.93
CA GLU A 31 1.63 19.77 0.51
C GLU A 31 0.62 20.87 0.81
N ALA A 32 -0.67 20.60 0.60
CA ALA A 32 -1.73 21.55 0.88
C ALA A 32 -1.86 21.85 2.39
N GLU A 33 -1.66 20.83 3.24
CA GLU A 33 -1.82 21.00 4.69
C GLU A 33 -0.58 21.61 5.34
N PHE A 34 0.61 21.22 4.92
CA PHE A 34 1.86 21.56 5.61
C PHE A 34 2.76 22.52 4.82
N GLY A 35 2.42 22.82 3.58
CA GLY A 35 3.12 23.84 2.77
C GLY A 35 4.62 23.62 2.71
N ASP A 36 5.36 24.65 3.08
CA ASP A 36 6.82 24.67 2.99
C ASP A 36 7.51 23.78 4.04
N ASP A 37 6.78 23.21 4.99
CA ASP A 37 7.35 22.30 5.98
C ASP A 37 7.63 20.91 5.42
N VAL A 38 7.03 20.54 4.29
CA VAL A 38 7.18 19.20 3.71
C VAL A 38 7.79 19.24 2.32
N GLU A 39 8.63 18.24 2.06
CA GLU A 39 9.09 17.90 0.72
C GLU A 39 8.49 16.55 0.36
N VAL A 40 7.78 16.48 -0.77
CA VAL A 40 7.16 15.23 -1.24
C VAL A 40 7.86 14.83 -2.53
N LYS A 41 8.43 13.63 -2.52
CA LYS A 41 9.05 13.01 -3.70
C LYS A 41 8.36 11.70 -4.02
N TYR A 42 8.30 11.38 -5.29
CA TYR A 42 7.66 10.15 -5.78
C TYR A 42 8.69 9.24 -6.41
N ILE A 43 8.64 7.98 -6.03
CA ILE A 43 9.36 6.89 -6.68
C ILE A 43 8.28 5.95 -7.21
N TRP A 44 7.72 6.30 -8.36
CA TRP A 44 6.52 5.65 -8.90
C TRP A 44 6.70 4.16 -9.07
N ASN A 45 7.84 3.75 -9.59
CA ASN A 45 8.08 2.35 -9.90
C ASN A 45 9.49 1.95 -9.44
N ILE A 46 9.57 1.28 -8.30
CA ILE A 46 10.85 0.83 -7.76
C ILE A 46 11.54 -0.19 -8.67
N MET A 47 10.80 -0.84 -9.56
CA MET A 47 11.39 -1.78 -10.52
C MET A 47 12.33 -1.08 -11.50
N ASP A 48 12.12 0.20 -11.78
CA ASP A 48 13.04 1.01 -12.59
C ASP A 48 14.42 1.18 -11.92
N LEU A 49 14.48 0.97 -10.61
CA LEU A 49 15.72 1.01 -9.83
C LEU A 49 16.33 -0.39 -9.62
N GLY A 50 15.74 -1.41 -10.21
CA GLY A 50 16.23 -2.79 -10.09
C GLY A 50 15.61 -3.61 -8.97
N TYR A 51 14.66 -3.06 -8.23
CA TYR A 51 13.95 -3.79 -7.18
C TYR A 51 12.79 -4.59 -7.76
N ARG A 52 12.33 -5.59 -7.00
CA ARG A 52 11.10 -6.32 -7.31
C ARG A 52 9.94 -5.68 -6.57
N GLY A 53 8.69 -5.94 -7.02
CA GLY A 53 7.50 -5.39 -6.38
C GLY A 53 7.41 -5.75 -4.89
N GLU A 54 7.76 -6.97 -4.53
CA GLU A 54 7.78 -7.46 -3.15
C GLU A 54 8.80 -6.77 -2.24
N ASP A 55 9.80 -6.12 -2.82
CA ASP A 55 10.81 -5.39 -2.04
C ASP A 55 10.26 -4.13 -1.37
N ILE A 56 9.05 -3.71 -1.71
CA ILE A 56 8.36 -2.59 -1.04
C ILE A 56 8.37 -2.78 0.47
N LEU A 57 8.12 -3.99 0.95
CA LEU A 57 8.14 -4.29 2.38
C LEU A 57 9.44 -3.82 3.03
N TRP A 58 10.55 -4.23 2.45
CA TRP A 58 11.87 -3.88 2.96
C TRP A 58 12.13 -2.38 2.88
N LEU A 59 11.74 -1.76 1.77
CA LEU A 59 11.98 -0.32 1.53
C LEU A 59 11.22 0.55 2.52
N VAL A 60 10.01 0.16 2.90
CA VAL A 60 9.22 0.90 3.90
C VAL A 60 9.74 0.63 5.31
N GLU A 61 10.01 -0.64 5.65
CA GLU A 61 10.50 -0.98 6.99
C GLU A 61 11.83 -0.29 7.31
N HIS A 62 12.69 -0.09 6.31
CA HIS A 62 14.00 0.54 6.49
C HIS A 62 14.00 2.05 6.25
N GLY A 63 12.82 2.63 6.03
CA GLY A 63 12.69 4.08 5.94
C GLY A 63 13.08 4.69 4.59
N PHE A 64 13.35 3.88 3.56
CA PHE A 64 13.63 4.41 2.22
C PHE A 64 12.36 5.02 1.62
N LEU A 65 11.22 4.37 1.80
CA LEU A 65 9.92 4.91 1.44
C LEU A 65 9.15 5.25 2.72
N THR A 66 8.48 6.40 2.71
CA THR A 66 7.63 6.85 3.81
C THR A 66 6.23 6.27 3.70
N VAL A 67 5.67 6.30 2.48
CA VAL A 67 4.33 5.79 2.18
C VAL A 67 4.44 4.96 0.90
N ALA A 68 3.79 3.81 0.90
CA ALA A 68 3.78 2.93 -0.27
C ALA A 68 2.47 2.17 -0.35
N TYR A 69 2.20 1.61 -1.53
CA TYR A 69 1.17 0.60 -1.70
C TYR A 69 1.81 -0.73 -2.04
N GLN A 70 1.14 -1.81 -1.68
CA GLN A 70 1.58 -3.14 -2.10
C GLN A 70 0.44 -4.15 -1.99
N SER A 71 0.59 -5.26 -2.69
CA SER A 71 -0.33 -6.38 -2.55
C SER A 71 -0.19 -7.03 -1.19
N THR A 72 -1.30 -7.35 -0.55
CA THR A 72 -1.31 -8.08 0.72
C THR A 72 -0.63 -9.44 0.61
N SER A 73 -0.66 -10.05 -0.59
CA SER A 73 -0.02 -11.34 -0.82
C SER A 73 1.50 -11.30 -0.61
N TYR A 74 2.14 -10.15 -0.76
CA TYR A 74 3.57 -10.02 -0.50
C TYR A 74 3.91 -10.04 0.99
N LEU A 75 2.93 -9.92 1.85
CA LEU A 75 3.12 -9.88 3.31
C LEU A 75 2.79 -11.21 4.01
N THR A 76 2.29 -12.20 3.27
CA THR A 76 1.77 -13.43 3.88
C THR A 76 2.82 -14.26 4.62
N ASP A 77 4.08 -14.17 4.23
CA ASP A 77 5.17 -14.84 4.94
C ASP A 77 5.37 -14.27 6.35
N ARG A 78 5.15 -12.98 6.51
CA ARG A 78 5.28 -12.28 7.79
C ARG A 78 3.96 -12.22 8.56
N VAL A 79 2.84 -12.15 7.84
CA VAL A 79 1.48 -12.04 8.39
C VAL A 79 0.61 -13.07 7.70
N PRO A 80 0.67 -14.34 8.15
CA PRO A 80 -0.08 -15.44 7.49
C PRO A 80 -1.59 -15.20 7.42
N GLU A 81 -2.15 -14.44 8.35
CA GLU A 81 -3.57 -14.12 8.38
C GLU A 81 -4.04 -13.40 7.11
N LEU A 82 -3.14 -12.71 6.41
CA LEU A 82 -3.47 -12.04 5.15
C LEU A 82 -3.82 -13.01 4.04
N GLY A 83 -3.39 -14.27 4.13
CA GLY A 83 -3.77 -15.29 3.17
C GLY A 83 -5.26 -15.58 3.15
N PHE A 84 -5.98 -15.21 4.20
CA PHE A 84 -7.43 -15.41 4.29
C PHE A 84 -8.18 -14.69 3.16
N VAL A 85 -7.77 -13.47 2.82
CA VAL A 85 -8.45 -12.69 1.78
C VAL A 85 -8.22 -13.23 0.37
N ASP A 86 -7.21 -14.08 0.19
CA ASP A 86 -6.90 -14.70 -1.09
C ASP A 86 -7.56 -16.06 -1.26
N LEU A 87 -8.35 -16.52 -0.28
CA LEU A 87 -9.05 -17.80 -0.37
C LEU A 87 -10.06 -17.76 -1.52
N PRO A 88 -10.13 -18.85 -2.34
CA PRO A 88 -11.09 -18.90 -3.43
C PRO A 88 -12.53 -18.73 -2.94
N PHE A 89 -13.29 -17.92 -3.68
CA PHE A 89 -14.73 -17.72 -3.45
C PHE A 89 -15.10 -17.12 -2.09
N LEU A 90 -14.15 -16.49 -1.39
CA LEU A 90 -14.42 -15.85 -0.10
C LEU A 90 -15.43 -14.70 -0.25
N PHE A 91 -15.25 -13.87 -1.27
CA PHE A 91 -16.14 -12.75 -1.53
C PHE A 91 -16.97 -12.99 -2.79
N GLN A 92 -18.25 -12.63 -2.73
CA GLN A 92 -19.17 -12.80 -3.85
C GLN A 92 -18.98 -11.75 -4.94
N ASN A 93 -18.60 -10.54 -4.55
CA ASN A 93 -18.42 -9.40 -5.47
C ASN A 93 -17.54 -8.32 -4.82
N ASN A 94 -17.25 -7.27 -5.61
CA ASN A 94 -16.41 -6.17 -5.15
C ASN A 94 -17.03 -5.43 -3.96
N LYS A 95 -18.35 -5.28 -3.94
CA LYS A 95 -19.03 -4.58 -2.86
C LYS A 95 -18.85 -5.29 -1.52
N SER A 96 -19.03 -6.62 -1.49
CA SER A 96 -18.85 -7.40 -0.26
C SER A 96 -17.39 -7.42 0.18
N ALA A 97 -16.46 -7.49 -0.76
CA ALA A 97 -15.02 -7.41 -0.45
C ALA A 97 -14.68 -6.06 0.18
N ARG A 98 -15.13 -4.96 -0.42
CA ARG A 98 -14.88 -3.62 0.12
C ARG A 98 -15.48 -3.43 1.49
N SER A 99 -16.73 -3.85 1.68
CA SER A 99 -17.41 -3.74 2.98
C SER A 99 -16.67 -4.50 4.07
N SER A 100 -16.16 -5.69 3.76
CA SER A 100 -15.38 -6.50 4.72
C SER A 100 -14.04 -5.85 5.06
N MET A 101 -13.34 -5.35 4.05
CA MET A 101 -12.01 -4.75 4.25
C MET A 101 -12.08 -3.36 4.88
N ASP A 102 -13.17 -2.63 4.68
CA ASP A 102 -13.40 -1.35 5.34
C ASP A 102 -14.00 -1.52 6.75
N GLY A 103 -14.39 -2.74 7.11
CA GLY A 103 -15.02 -3.07 8.39
C GLY A 103 -14.13 -3.89 9.30
N ALA A 104 -14.77 -4.83 10.01
CA ALA A 104 -14.13 -5.64 11.06
C ALA A 104 -12.96 -6.48 10.57
N LEU A 105 -13.08 -7.09 9.38
CA LEU A 105 -12.01 -7.90 8.81
C LEU A 105 -10.77 -7.05 8.52
N GLY A 106 -10.95 -5.91 7.85
CA GLY A 106 -9.85 -5.00 7.56
C GLY A 106 -9.19 -4.49 8.84
N ASN A 107 -9.97 -4.15 9.86
CA ASN A 107 -9.44 -3.70 11.15
C ASN A 107 -8.62 -4.79 11.84
N TYR A 108 -9.10 -6.03 11.80
CA TYR A 108 -8.37 -7.17 12.35
C TYR A 108 -7.02 -7.37 11.62
N LEU A 109 -7.07 -7.37 10.29
CA LEU A 109 -5.86 -7.57 9.47
C LEU A 109 -4.86 -6.42 9.65
N SER A 110 -5.34 -5.18 9.75
CA SER A 110 -4.48 -4.02 10.01
C SER A 110 -3.73 -4.17 11.33
N ARG A 111 -4.40 -4.63 12.39
CA ARG A 111 -3.74 -4.89 13.66
C ARG A 111 -2.68 -5.98 13.54
N LYS A 112 -2.97 -7.04 12.79
CA LYS A 112 -2.00 -8.13 12.57
C LYS A 112 -0.77 -7.64 11.81
N ILE A 113 -0.95 -6.81 10.79
CA ILE A 113 0.15 -6.20 10.06
C ILE A 113 1.00 -5.34 10.99
N GLU A 114 0.36 -4.45 11.75
CA GLU A 114 1.06 -3.51 12.63
C GLU A 114 1.77 -4.22 13.80
N GLU A 115 1.29 -5.38 14.24
CA GLU A 115 1.93 -6.22 15.26
C GLU A 115 3.19 -6.92 14.73
N GLN A 116 3.18 -7.32 13.45
CA GLN A 116 4.23 -8.19 12.88
C GLN A 116 5.26 -7.42 12.05
N ILE A 117 4.88 -6.28 11.53
CA ILE A 117 5.69 -5.49 10.61
C ILE A 117 5.71 -4.06 11.11
N ASN A 118 6.81 -3.35 10.88
CA ASN A 118 6.92 -1.93 11.24
C ASN A 118 6.17 -1.05 10.23
N TYR A 119 4.86 -1.28 10.10
CA TYR A 119 3.95 -0.55 9.23
C TYR A 119 2.87 0.14 10.03
N LYS A 120 2.37 1.24 9.47
CA LYS A 120 1.06 1.80 9.81
C LYS A 120 0.16 1.65 8.60
N VAL A 121 -0.94 0.94 8.74
CA VAL A 121 -1.88 0.71 7.65
C VAL A 121 -2.80 1.92 7.52
N LEU A 122 -2.80 2.55 6.33
CA LEU A 122 -3.64 3.71 6.04
C LEU A 122 -4.97 3.31 5.44
N GLY A 123 -5.04 2.19 4.73
CA GLY A 123 -6.26 1.71 4.11
C GLY A 123 -5.98 0.59 3.11
N TYR A 124 -7.05 0.14 2.48
CA TYR A 124 -6.99 -0.94 1.50
C TYR A 124 -7.57 -0.48 0.17
N PHE A 125 -7.01 -1.02 -0.91
CA PHE A 125 -7.50 -0.82 -2.27
C PHE A 125 -7.96 -2.14 -2.87
N GLU A 126 -8.90 -2.05 -3.81
CA GLU A 126 -9.22 -3.20 -4.65
C GLU A 126 -8.12 -3.42 -5.69
N ASN A 127 -7.77 -4.68 -5.87
CA ASN A 127 -6.91 -5.11 -6.98
C ASN A 127 -7.71 -5.98 -7.98
N GLY A 128 -9.02 -6.09 -7.78
CA GLY A 128 -9.89 -6.94 -8.59
C GLY A 128 -9.82 -8.40 -8.20
N PHE A 129 -10.64 -9.20 -8.87
CA PHE A 129 -10.68 -10.64 -8.68
C PHE A 129 -9.87 -11.35 -9.75
N ARG A 130 -9.26 -12.46 -9.37
CA ARG A 130 -8.64 -13.37 -10.34
C ARG A 130 -9.69 -14.30 -10.91
N HIS A 131 -9.55 -14.58 -12.19
CA HIS A 131 -10.41 -15.49 -12.90
C HIS A 131 -9.58 -16.68 -13.39
N ILE A 132 -10.16 -17.87 -13.28
CA ILE A 132 -9.54 -19.07 -13.83
C ILE A 132 -9.87 -19.11 -15.32
N SER A 133 -8.85 -19.26 -16.15
CA SER A 133 -9.01 -19.37 -17.59
C SER A 133 -8.32 -20.61 -18.11
N ASN A 134 -8.83 -21.12 -19.22
CA ASN A 134 -8.24 -22.27 -19.91
C ASN A 134 -7.10 -21.81 -20.84
#